data_7b578d6902a9e6fa2a74b0c0face7ede
#
_entry.id   7b578d6902a9e6fa2a74b0c0face7ede
#
_cell.length_a   1.000
_cell.length_b   1.000
_cell.length_c   1.000
_cell.angle_alpha   90.00
_cell.angle_beta   90.00
_cell.angle_gamma   90.00
#
_symmetry.space_group_name_H-M   'P 1'
#
loop_
_entity.id
_entity.type
_entity.pdbx_description
1 polymer ?
#
loop_
_entity_poly.entity_id
_entity_poly.type
_entity_poly.pdbx_seq_one_letter_code
_entity_poly.pdbx_strand_id
1 'polypeptide(L)'
;KKCAENFCADFRASEKMISETVLLSYNDLPSRTVNEFPSLQGKMSAHFAKLHNFQEKTVEAISTFYHPRFHDDHLPQSPEGLCAAYAEKLDTVAGIFTLGKKPTGDKDPFGLRRASGGIVRILIEGEINTSLSENITIALSNFETNLDQNQTRKLIMQFIFERFKSYLLEKNIDICIVKCIQKNPSDSIFDKFRQALALQEFLKLDDSNHIINGQKRIKNILKKNPYKENLHFNAELCSENAEKILSENFYETQRVGEVYLENKKYLEYLCTLTKLTQSIEQFFLEVMVFDKDEETTRNRISLLCRINEHLCMLGDISELNG
;
A
#
# COMPACT_ATOMS: atom_id res chain seq x y z
N LYS A 1 -3.62 -2.70 -24.27
CA LYS A 1 -5.05 -3.01 -24.31
C LYS A 1 -5.40 -4.02 -23.24
N LYS A 2 -4.88 -5.25 -23.28
CA LYS A 2 -5.21 -6.33 -22.33
C LYS A 2 -5.05 -5.92 -20.85
N CYS A 3 -3.99 -5.18 -20.47
CA CYS A 3 -3.86 -4.64 -19.11
C CYS A 3 -5.03 -3.73 -18.74
N ALA A 4 -5.33 -2.74 -19.58
CA ALA A 4 -6.36 -1.76 -19.29
C ALA A 4 -7.75 -2.38 -19.14
N GLU A 5 -8.08 -3.38 -19.97
CA GLU A 5 -9.34 -4.13 -19.87
C GLU A 5 -9.45 -4.89 -18.54
N ASN A 6 -8.36 -5.48 -18.04
CA ASN A 6 -8.37 -6.17 -16.74
C ASN A 6 -8.53 -5.22 -15.54
N PHE A 7 -8.14 -3.95 -15.69
CA PHE A 7 -8.21 -2.97 -14.60
C PHE A 7 -9.54 -2.20 -14.55
N CYS A 8 -10.41 -2.36 -15.56
CA CYS A 8 -11.67 -1.62 -15.67
C CYS A 8 -12.55 -1.69 -14.41
N ALA A 9 -12.65 -2.86 -13.79
CA ALA A 9 -13.48 -3.06 -12.60
C ALA A 9 -12.99 -2.21 -11.41
N ASP A 10 -11.68 -2.22 -11.14
CA ASP A 10 -11.07 -1.48 -10.03
C ASP A 10 -11.21 0.05 -10.21
N PHE A 11 -11.14 0.50 -11.47
CA PHE A 11 -11.28 1.91 -11.85
C PHE A 11 -12.74 2.33 -12.11
N ARG A 12 -13.70 1.41 -12.08
CA ARG A 12 -15.12 1.65 -12.45
C ARG A 12 -15.25 2.25 -13.85
N ALA A 13 -14.36 1.84 -14.75
CA ALA A 13 -14.29 2.32 -16.12
C ALA A 13 -15.09 1.42 -17.08
N SER A 14 -15.57 1.98 -18.19
CA SER A 14 -16.23 1.23 -19.24
C SER A 14 -15.22 0.47 -20.10
N GLU A 15 -15.33 -0.87 -20.15
CA GLU A 15 -14.45 -1.73 -20.95
C GLU A 15 -14.47 -1.33 -22.44
N LYS A 16 -15.64 -1.00 -23.00
CA LYS A 16 -15.78 -0.53 -24.37
C LYS A 16 -14.97 0.75 -24.61
N MET A 17 -15.14 1.76 -23.73
CA MET A 17 -14.43 3.04 -23.88
C MET A 17 -12.93 2.87 -23.69
N ILE A 18 -12.49 2.03 -22.75
CA ILE A 18 -11.09 1.71 -22.53
C ILE A 18 -10.48 1.05 -23.76
N SER A 19 -11.17 0.07 -24.36
CA SER A 19 -10.69 -0.59 -25.58
C SER A 19 -10.52 0.41 -26.74
N GLU A 20 -11.48 1.33 -26.93
CA GLU A 20 -11.41 2.41 -27.93
C GLU A 20 -10.24 3.37 -27.59
N THR A 21 -10.14 3.83 -26.34
CA THR A 21 -9.10 4.75 -25.88
C THR A 21 -7.71 4.21 -26.17
N VAL A 22 -7.42 2.98 -25.75
CA VAL A 22 -6.07 2.40 -25.90
C VAL A 22 -5.72 2.13 -27.37
N LEU A 23 -6.70 1.76 -28.19
CA LEU A 23 -6.47 1.55 -29.64
C LEU A 23 -6.13 2.86 -30.38
N LEU A 24 -6.70 3.98 -29.92
CA LEU A 24 -6.55 5.27 -30.60
C LEU A 24 -5.38 6.10 -30.05
N SER A 25 -4.96 5.89 -28.80
CA SER A 25 -4.01 6.77 -28.09
C SER A 25 -2.64 6.89 -28.74
N TYR A 26 -2.17 5.85 -29.49
CA TYR A 26 -0.86 5.86 -30.15
C TYR A 26 -0.90 6.29 -31.62
N ASN A 27 -2.08 6.61 -32.16
CA ASN A 27 -2.27 6.83 -33.59
C ASN A 27 -1.62 8.14 -34.10
N ASP A 28 -1.30 9.07 -33.21
CA ASP A 28 -0.63 10.32 -33.57
C ASP A 28 0.90 10.23 -33.56
N LEU A 29 1.48 9.20 -32.94
CA LEU A 29 2.95 9.05 -32.86
C LEU A 29 3.65 9.04 -34.23
N PRO A 30 3.14 8.34 -35.28
CA PRO A 30 3.77 8.35 -36.60
C PRO A 30 3.47 9.64 -37.40
N SER A 31 2.68 10.56 -36.88
CA SER A 31 2.31 11.78 -37.60
C SER A 31 3.47 12.78 -37.66
N ARG A 32 3.61 13.48 -38.78
CA ARG A 32 4.58 14.55 -38.93
C ARG A 32 4.36 15.66 -37.91
N THR A 33 3.09 15.94 -37.57
CA THR A 33 2.71 16.96 -36.61
C THR A 33 3.32 16.70 -35.22
N VAL A 34 3.20 15.49 -34.74
CA VAL A 34 3.76 15.13 -33.41
C VAL A 34 5.30 15.03 -33.45
N ASN A 35 5.86 14.62 -34.60
CA ASN A 35 7.32 14.62 -34.77
C ASN A 35 7.92 16.03 -34.72
N GLU A 36 7.25 17.02 -35.31
CA GLU A 36 7.70 18.42 -35.26
C GLU A 36 7.31 19.13 -33.95
N PHE A 37 6.14 18.78 -33.40
CA PHE A 37 5.59 19.35 -32.17
C PHE A 37 5.27 18.28 -31.14
N PRO A 38 6.26 17.74 -30.40
CA PRO A 38 6.06 16.64 -29.44
C PRO A 38 5.05 16.96 -28.33
N SER A 39 4.81 18.23 -28.01
CA SER A 39 3.80 18.69 -27.05
C SER A 39 2.36 18.40 -27.45
N LEU A 40 2.14 18.03 -28.73
CA LEU A 40 0.84 17.66 -29.27
C LEU A 40 0.54 16.15 -29.16
N GLN A 41 1.49 15.36 -28.67
CA GLN A 41 1.29 13.92 -28.42
C GLN A 41 0.06 13.71 -27.51
N GLY A 42 -0.83 12.79 -27.92
CA GLY A 42 -2.12 12.51 -27.27
C GLY A 42 -3.22 13.52 -27.69
N LYS A 43 -2.88 14.80 -27.80
CA LYS A 43 -3.84 15.85 -28.23
C LYS A 43 -4.29 15.68 -29.67
N MET A 44 -3.39 15.25 -30.56
CA MET A 44 -3.73 15.02 -31.96
C MET A 44 -4.62 13.79 -32.11
N SER A 45 -4.33 12.68 -31.42
CA SER A 45 -5.23 11.52 -31.40
C SER A 45 -6.62 11.88 -30.86
N ALA A 46 -6.70 12.67 -29.79
CA ALA A 46 -7.96 13.16 -29.23
C ALA A 46 -8.73 14.04 -30.24
N HIS A 47 -8.02 14.93 -30.93
CA HIS A 47 -8.62 15.78 -31.98
C HIS A 47 -9.22 14.95 -33.09
N PHE A 48 -8.52 13.94 -33.59
CA PHE A 48 -9.05 13.03 -34.62
C PHE A 48 -10.24 12.20 -34.11
N ALA A 49 -10.16 11.69 -32.87
CA ALA A 49 -11.27 10.97 -32.25
C ALA A 49 -12.54 11.86 -32.17
N LYS A 50 -12.38 13.16 -31.83
CA LYS A 50 -13.49 14.11 -31.82
C LYS A 50 -14.09 14.33 -33.21
N LEU A 51 -13.25 14.48 -34.24
CA LEU A 51 -13.70 14.62 -35.61
C LEU A 51 -14.49 13.40 -36.13
N HIS A 52 -14.15 12.20 -35.59
CA HIS A 52 -14.85 10.95 -35.92
C HIS A 52 -16.02 10.64 -34.98
N ASN A 53 -16.49 11.62 -34.21
CA ASN A 53 -17.65 11.54 -33.33
C ASN A 53 -17.56 10.43 -32.25
N PHE A 54 -16.34 10.16 -31.73
CA PHE A 54 -16.20 9.33 -30.52
C PHE A 54 -16.79 10.06 -29.30
N GLN A 55 -17.19 9.30 -28.29
CA GLN A 55 -17.79 9.86 -27.08
C GLN A 55 -16.79 10.81 -26.37
N GLU A 56 -17.31 11.87 -25.75
CA GLU A 56 -16.50 12.90 -25.11
C GLU A 56 -15.56 12.33 -24.03
N LYS A 57 -16.01 11.34 -23.27
CA LYS A 57 -15.18 10.64 -22.29
C LYS A 57 -14.03 9.86 -22.93
N THR A 58 -14.25 9.21 -24.08
CA THR A 58 -13.18 8.55 -24.84
C THR A 58 -12.17 9.58 -25.37
N VAL A 59 -12.64 10.72 -25.86
CA VAL A 59 -11.78 11.83 -26.33
C VAL A 59 -10.93 12.40 -25.17
N GLU A 60 -11.54 12.63 -24.02
CA GLU A 60 -10.83 13.08 -22.80
C GLU A 60 -9.76 12.05 -22.38
N ALA A 61 -10.14 10.77 -22.29
CA ALA A 61 -9.22 9.70 -21.91
C ALA A 61 -8.02 9.57 -22.88
N ILE A 62 -8.23 9.75 -24.19
CA ILE A 62 -7.15 9.80 -25.19
C ILE A 62 -6.24 11.01 -24.93
N SER A 63 -6.82 12.19 -24.70
CA SER A 63 -6.04 13.43 -24.50
C SER A 63 -5.17 13.39 -23.26
N THR A 64 -5.56 12.63 -22.24
CA THR A 64 -4.90 12.51 -20.95
C THR A 64 -4.17 11.18 -20.77
N PHE A 65 -4.10 10.36 -21.80
CA PHE A 65 -3.50 9.01 -21.75
C PHE A 65 -2.09 8.95 -21.18
N TYR A 66 -1.27 9.98 -21.46
CA TYR A 66 0.11 10.07 -20.97
C TYR A 66 0.23 10.77 -19.61
N HIS A 67 -0.86 11.30 -19.06
CA HIS A 67 -0.83 12.04 -17.79
C HIS A 67 -0.78 11.09 -16.57
N PRO A 68 -0.18 11.52 -15.44
CA PRO A 68 0.69 12.69 -15.35
C PRO A 68 2.05 12.43 -16.02
N ARG A 69 2.60 13.42 -16.74
CA ARG A 69 3.88 13.33 -17.46
C ARG A 69 5.07 13.73 -16.59
N PHE A 70 4.79 14.56 -15.56
CA PHE A 70 5.76 15.05 -14.59
C PHE A 70 5.07 15.24 -13.23
N HIS A 71 5.83 15.64 -12.21
CA HIS A 71 5.38 15.67 -10.83
C HIS A 71 4.10 16.47 -10.60
N ASP A 72 4.04 17.71 -11.11
CA ASP A 72 2.91 18.63 -10.89
C ASP A 72 1.88 18.60 -12.04
N ASP A 73 1.96 17.62 -12.94
CA ASP A 73 1.01 17.49 -14.04
C ASP A 73 -0.37 17.06 -13.50
N HIS A 74 -1.44 17.49 -14.15
CA HIS A 74 -2.80 17.09 -13.77
C HIS A 74 -3.07 15.62 -14.08
N LEU A 75 -3.98 15.03 -13.31
CA LEU A 75 -4.48 13.69 -13.55
C LEU A 75 -5.67 13.71 -14.54
N PRO A 76 -5.92 12.60 -15.26
CA PRO A 76 -7.19 12.41 -15.94
C PRO A 76 -8.38 12.57 -14.98
N GLN A 77 -9.49 13.13 -15.46
CA GLN A 77 -10.66 13.39 -14.63
C GLN A 77 -11.69 12.25 -14.70
N SER A 78 -11.68 11.48 -15.78
CA SER A 78 -12.59 10.36 -15.96
C SER A 78 -11.99 9.04 -15.44
N PRO A 79 -12.83 8.08 -14.98
CA PRO A 79 -12.40 6.73 -14.67
C PRO A 79 -11.66 6.06 -15.83
N GLU A 80 -12.12 6.29 -17.05
CA GLU A 80 -11.52 5.78 -18.28
C GLU A 80 -10.11 6.36 -18.50
N GLY A 81 -9.95 7.66 -18.30
CA GLY A 81 -8.65 8.33 -18.41
C GLY A 81 -7.66 7.85 -17.34
N LEU A 82 -8.10 7.73 -16.07
CA LEU A 82 -7.29 7.19 -15.00
C LEU A 82 -6.84 5.76 -15.27
N CYS A 83 -7.77 4.88 -15.69
CA CYS A 83 -7.49 3.49 -16.01
C CYS A 83 -6.50 3.35 -17.17
N ALA A 84 -6.72 4.10 -18.25
CA ALA A 84 -5.86 4.07 -19.43
C ALA A 84 -4.44 4.57 -19.13
N ALA A 85 -4.33 5.68 -18.41
CA ALA A 85 -3.06 6.26 -17.99
C ALA A 85 -2.29 5.36 -17.01
N TYR A 86 -3.01 4.71 -16.08
CA TYR A 86 -2.42 3.71 -15.17
C TYR A 86 -1.87 2.52 -15.94
N ALA A 87 -2.68 1.95 -16.83
CA ALA A 87 -2.29 0.79 -17.63
C ALA A 87 -1.07 1.08 -18.52
N GLU A 88 -1.00 2.25 -19.14
CA GLU A 88 0.14 2.71 -19.96
C GLU A 88 1.43 2.71 -19.13
N LYS A 89 1.37 3.34 -17.96
CA LYS A 89 2.56 3.45 -17.08
C LYS A 89 3.01 2.12 -16.55
N LEU A 90 2.07 1.28 -16.13
CA LEU A 90 2.40 -0.04 -15.58
C LEU A 90 2.95 -0.97 -16.66
N ASP A 91 2.38 -0.96 -17.87
CA ASP A 91 2.87 -1.72 -19.03
C ASP A 91 4.29 -1.28 -19.42
N THR A 92 4.55 0.02 -19.42
CA THR A 92 5.89 0.58 -19.69
C THR A 92 6.91 0.11 -18.64
N VAL A 93 6.56 0.20 -17.34
CA VAL A 93 7.45 -0.27 -16.26
C VAL A 93 7.71 -1.77 -16.39
N ALA A 94 6.65 -2.58 -16.55
CA ALA A 94 6.75 -4.02 -16.68
C ALA A 94 7.62 -4.41 -17.89
N GLY A 95 7.36 -3.83 -19.08
CA GLY A 95 8.09 -4.15 -20.30
C GLY A 95 9.58 -3.86 -20.20
N ILE A 96 9.98 -2.73 -19.62
CA ILE A 96 11.42 -2.41 -19.46
C ILE A 96 12.10 -3.31 -18.43
N PHE A 97 11.40 -3.69 -17.34
CA PHE A 97 11.95 -4.62 -16.34
C PHE A 97 12.12 -6.04 -16.90
N THR A 98 11.25 -6.50 -17.82
CA THR A 98 11.42 -7.81 -18.49
C THR A 98 12.65 -7.87 -19.40
N LEU A 99 13.19 -6.72 -19.82
CA LEU A 99 14.46 -6.61 -20.53
C LEU A 99 15.69 -6.58 -19.59
N GLY A 100 15.49 -6.77 -18.28
CA GLY A 100 16.56 -6.66 -17.28
C GLY A 100 17.07 -5.22 -17.07
N LYS A 101 16.39 -4.21 -17.63
CA LYS A 101 16.80 -2.82 -17.55
C LYS A 101 16.06 -2.14 -16.36
N LYS A 102 16.83 -1.57 -15.45
CA LYS A 102 16.31 -0.77 -14.33
C LYS A 102 17.09 0.54 -14.24
N PRO A 103 16.49 1.62 -13.75
CA PRO A 103 17.21 2.86 -13.52
C PRO A 103 18.35 2.67 -12.52
N THR A 104 19.53 3.21 -12.86
CA THR A 104 20.73 3.16 -12.01
C THR A 104 21.21 4.59 -11.74
N GLY A 105 21.46 4.92 -10.47
CA GLY A 105 21.88 6.26 -10.08
C GLY A 105 20.91 7.32 -10.61
N ASP A 106 21.43 8.40 -11.19
CA ASP A 106 20.62 9.51 -11.71
C ASP A 106 20.05 9.26 -13.12
N LYS A 107 20.50 8.22 -13.81
CA LYS A 107 20.07 7.91 -15.17
C LYS A 107 18.73 7.19 -15.20
N ASP A 108 17.76 7.76 -15.88
CA ASP A 108 16.43 7.18 -16.14
C ASP A 108 16.03 7.41 -17.61
N PRO A 109 16.72 6.73 -18.55
CA PRO A 109 16.52 6.98 -19.97
C PRO A 109 15.13 6.60 -20.48
N PHE A 110 14.41 5.75 -19.74
CA PHE A 110 13.06 5.28 -20.09
C PHE A 110 11.95 5.99 -19.29
N GLY A 111 12.29 6.95 -18.41
CA GLY A 111 11.31 7.68 -17.58
C GLY A 111 10.56 6.81 -16.56
N LEU A 112 11.16 5.69 -16.13
CA LEU A 112 10.50 4.73 -15.24
C LEU A 112 10.18 5.32 -13.85
N ARG A 113 11.01 6.25 -13.33
CA ARG A 113 10.73 6.95 -12.07
C ARG A 113 9.49 7.84 -12.21
N ARG A 114 9.37 8.54 -13.36
CA ARG A 114 8.18 9.36 -13.64
C ARG A 114 6.94 8.50 -13.83
N ALA A 115 7.05 7.40 -14.57
CA ALA A 115 5.94 6.46 -14.75
C ALA A 115 5.48 5.87 -13.40
N SER A 116 6.41 5.41 -12.55
CA SER A 116 6.09 4.87 -11.23
C SER A 116 5.54 5.93 -10.26
N GLY A 117 6.03 7.17 -10.30
CA GLY A 117 5.43 8.29 -9.58
C GLY A 117 4.01 8.60 -10.05
N GLY A 118 3.77 8.53 -11.36
CA GLY A 118 2.44 8.66 -11.96
C GLY A 118 1.49 7.55 -11.51
N ILE A 119 1.95 6.29 -11.43
CA ILE A 119 1.19 5.17 -10.87
C ILE A 119 0.75 5.47 -9.44
N VAL A 120 1.67 5.91 -8.58
CA VAL A 120 1.38 6.24 -7.18
C VAL A 120 0.34 7.35 -7.09
N ARG A 121 0.50 8.43 -7.85
CA ARG A 121 -0.45 9.55 -7.86
C ARG A 121 -1.83 9.13 -8.35
N ILE A 122 -1.92 8.37 -9.43
CA ILE A 122 -3.20 7.88 -9.97
C ILE A 122 -3.93 7.04 -8.91
N LEU A 123 -3.24 6.14 -8.23
CA LEU A 123 -3.87 5.27 -7.23
C LEU A 123 -4.31 6.06 -5.99
N ILE A 124 -3.54 7.04 -5.53
CA ILE A 124 -3.87 7.81 -4.32
C ILE A 124 -4.89 8.90 -4.62
N GLU A 125 -4.59 9.78 -5.58
CA GLU A 125 -5.41 10.95 -5.88
C GLU A 125 -6.71 10.58 -6.63
N GLY A 126 -6.72 9.42 -7.32
CA GLY A 126 -7.91 8.82 -7.91
C GLY A 126 -8.70 7.91 -6.95
N GLU A 127 -8.22 7.73 -5.72
CA GLU A 127 -8.84 6.86 -4.69
C GLU A 127 -9.06 5.41 -5.14
N ILE A 128 -8.10 4.86 -5.90
CA ILE A 128 -8.20 3.53 -6.50
C ILE A 128 -7.63 2.47 -5.55
N ASN A 129 -8.50 1.63 -5.02
CA ASN A 129 -8.11 0.52 -4.16
C ASN A 129 -7.99 -0.77 -4.96
N THR A 130 -6.77 -1.13 -5.33
CA THR A 130 -6.45 -2.32 -6.13
C THR A 130 -5.19 -3.00 -5.62
N SER A 131 -5.02 -4.30 -5.93
CA SER A 131 -3.80 -5.06 -5.64
C SER A 131 -2.71 -4.71 -6.67
N LEU A 132 -1.66 -4.04 -6.20
CA LEU A 132 -0.52 -3.71 -7.06
C LEU A 132 0.18 -4.98 -7.56
N SER A 133 0.31 -6.03 -6.74
CA SER A 133 0.99 -7.26 -7.12
C SER A 133 0.25 -8.04 -8.21
N GLU A 134 -1.07 -8.07 -8.14
CA GLU A 134 -1.91 -8.68 -9.17
C GLU A 134 -1.82 -7.91 -10.49
N ASN A 135 -1.91 -6.58 -10.42
CA ASN A 135 -1.81 -5.72 -11.61
C ASN A 135 -0.43 -5.84 -12.29
N ILE A 136 0.66 -5.92 -11.52
CA ILE A 136 1.99 -6.18 -12.06
C ILE A 136 2.04 -7.58 -12.71
N THR A 137 1.42 -8.59 -12.12
CA THR A 137 1.37 -9.94 -12.68
C THR A 137 0.64 -9.94 -14.02
N ILE A 138 -0.49 -9.24 -14.12
CA ILE A 138 -1.23 -9.06 -15.38
C ILE A 138 -0.36 -8.34 -16.41
N ALA A 139 0.33 -7.27 -16.03
CA ALA A 139 1.22 -6.54 -16.94
C ALA A 139 2.36 -7.43 -17.45
N LEU A 140 3.04 -8.16 -16.57
CA LEU A 140 4.14 -9.07 -16.92
C LEU A 140 3.69 -10.20 -17.86
N SER A 141 2.44 -10.67 -17.77
CA SER A 141 1.90 -11.74 -18.64
C SER A 141 1.82 -11.34 -20.12
N ASN A 142 1.98 -10.06 -20.46
CA ASN A 142 1.97 -9.58 -21.83
C ASN A 142 3.35 -9.67 -22.52
N PHE A 143 4.40 -10.00 -21.77
CA PHE A 143 5.77 -10.02 -22.26
C PHE A 143 6.36 -11.44 -22.17
N GLU A 144 6.97 -11.89 -23.26
CA GLU A 144 7.81 -13.06 -23.23
C GLU A 144 9.18 -12.68 -22.65
N THR A 145 9.61 -13.39 -21.63
CA THR A 145 10.88 -13.12 -20.96
C THR A 145 11.50 -14.40 -20.43
N ASN A 146 12.84 -14.47 -20.46
CA ASN A 146 13.61 -15.55 -19.82
C ASN A 146 13.90 -15.26 -18.34
N LEU A 147 13.47 -14.10 -17.80
CA LEU A 147 13.67 -13.74 -16.40
C LEU A 147 12.61 -14.41 -15.53
N ASP A 148 12.96 -14.69 -14.29
CA ASP A 148 12.00 -15.12 -13.29
C ASP A 148 10.96 -14.02 -13.05
N GLN A 149 9.71 -14.31 -13.44
CA GLN A 149 8.60 -13.36 -13.30
C GLN A 149 8.31 -13.02 -11.83
N ASN A 150 8.48 -13.95 -10.88
CA ASN A 150 8.26 -13.67 -9.46
C ASN A 150 9.32 -12.71 -8.92
N GLN A 151 10.58 -12.89 -9.31
CA GLN A 151 11.65 -11.97 -8.95
C GLN A 151 11.45 -10.60 -9.61
N THR A 152 11.07 -10.56 -10.89
CA THR A 152 10.79 -9.33 -11.63
C THR A 152 9.63 -8.57 -11.00
N ARG A 153 8.54 -9.25 -10.63
CA ARG A 153 7.41 -8.65 -9.91
C ARG A 153 7.85 -7.99 -8.59
N LYS A 154 8.65 -8.69 -7.78
CA LYS A 154 9.19 -8.13 -6.52
C LYS A 154 10.01 -6.88 -6.75
N LEU A 155 10.85 -6.86 -7.79
CA LEU A 155 11.66 -5.70 -8.14
C LEU A 155 10.81 -4.49 -8.57
N ILE A 156 9.77 -4.72 -9.38
CA ILE A 156 8.83 -3.66 -9.79
C ILE A 156 8.07 -3.12 -8.56
N MET A 157 7.57 -4.01 -7.71
CA MET A 157 6.91 -3.59 -6.47
C MET A 157 7.82 -2.71 -5.61
N GLN A 158 9.06 -3.13 -5.36
CA GLN A 158 10.03 -2.34 -4.60
C GLN A 158 10.26 -0.97 -5.25
N PHE A 159 10.40 -0.94 -6.58
CA PHE A 159 10.63 0.30 -7.32
C PHE A 159 9.45 1.28 -7.21
N ILE A 160 8.20 0.80 -7.28
CA ILE A 160 7.00 1.62 -7.10
C ILE A 160 6.86 2.05 -5.63
N PHE A 161 7.13 1.16 -4.66
CA PHE A 161 7.09 1.51 -3.24
C PHE A 161 8.13 2.58 -2.84
N GLU A 162 9.31 2.63 -3.48
CA GLU A 162 10.24 3.74 -3.28
C GLU A 162 9.66 5.09 -3.76
N ARG A 163 8.85 5.10 -4.81
CA ARG A 163 8.14 6.32 -5.25
C ARG A 163 6.99 6.67 -4.29
N PHE A 164 6.28 5.68 -3.78
CA PHE A 164 5.27 5.87 -2.74
C PHE A 164 5.86 6.49 -1.47
N LYS A 165 7.02 6.00 -1.02
CA LYS A 165 7.76 6.59 0.09
C LYS A 165 8.10 8.06 -0.16
N SER A 166 8.63 8.39 -1.35
CA SER A 166 8.91 9.78 -1.72
C SER A 166 7.65 10.64 -1.67
N TYR A 167 6.53 10.15 -2.22
CA TYR A 167 5.24 10.83 -2.19
C TYR A 167 4.75 11.11 -0.75
N LEU A 168 4.87 10.15 0.16
CA LEU A 168 4.50 10.33 1.56
C LEU A 168 5.32 11.44 2.23
N LEU A 169 6.64 11.45 2.01
CA LEU A 169 7.53 12.49 2.57
C LEU A 169 7.22 13.88 2.01
N GLU A 170 6.89 13.99 0.73
CA GLU A 170 6.43 15.24 0.09
C GLU A 170 5.10 15.75 0.67
N LYS A 171 4.23 14.82 1.11
CA LYS A 171 2.99 15.15 1.83
C LYS A 171 3.20 15.41 3.33
N ASN A 172 4.44 15.60 3.78
CA ASN A 172 4.82 15.84 5.18
C ASN A 172 4.39 14.70 6.14
N ILE A 173 4.35 13.46 5.66
CA ILE A 173 4.17 12.28 6.50
C ILE A 173 5.54 11.88 7.05
N ASP A 174 5.63 11.72 8.37
CA ASP A 174 6.89 11.44 9.06
C ASP A 174 7.51 10.11 8.61
N ILE A 175 8.84 10.07 8.58
CA ILE A 175 9.60 8.89 8.18
C ILE A 175 9.34 7.68 9.10
N CYS A 176 8.99 7.90 10.37
CA CYS A 176 8.65 6.82 11.31
C CYS A 176 7.34 6.12 10.87
N ILE A 177 6.35 6.87 10.37
CA ILE A 177 5.10 6.33 9.82
C ILE A 177 5.41 5.52 8.56
N VAL A 178 6.26 6.03 7.68
CA VAL A 178 6.69 5.30 6.47
C VAL A 178 7.33 3.95 6.83
N LYS A 179 8.21 3.91 7.83
CA LYS A 179 8.81 2.67 8.31
C LYS A 179 7.78 1.72 8.92
N CYS A 180 6.82 2.25 9.67
CA CYS A 180 5.73 1.48 10.26
C CYS A 180 4.94 0.74 9.20
N ILE A 181 4.42 1.44 8.18
CA ILE A 181 3.57 0.87 7.14
C ILE A 181 4.30 -0.02 6.12
N GLN A 182 5.63 0.08 6.01
CA GLN A 182 6.40 -0.82 5.14
C GLN A 182 6.23 -2.29 5.52
N LYS A 183 6.02 -2.58 6.79
CA LYS A 183 5.83 -3.94 7.32
C LYS A 183 4.39 -4.46 7.20
N ASN A 184 3.46 -3.63 6.78
CA ASN A 184 2.08 -4.04 6.54
C ASN A 184 1.99 -4.93 5.30
N PRO A 185 1.27 -6.08 5.35
CA PRO A 185 1.17 -7.02 4.23
C PRO A 185 0.33 -6.52 3.05
N SER A 186 -0.53 -5.52 3.25
CA SER A 186 -1.30 -4.93 2.15
C SER A 186 -0.39 -4.44 1.04
N ASP A 187 -0.75 -4.67 -0.21
CA ASP A 187 -0.05 -4.16 -1.39
C ASP A 187 -0.82 -3.05 -2.13
N SER A 188 -2.00 -2.66 -1.61
CA SER A 188 -2.73 -1.50 -2.11
C SER A 188 -2.08 -0.19 -1.66
N ILE A 189 -1.61 0.59 -2.63
CA ILE A 189 -0.98 1.91 -2.42
C ILE A 189 -1.96 2.89 -1.76
N PHE A 190 -3.22 2.93 -2.24
CA PHE A 190 -4.24 3.83 -1.67
C PHE A 190 -4.59 3.45 -0.23
N ASP A 191 -4.72 2.16 0.04
CA ASP A 191 -5.02 1.68 1.38
C ASP A 191 -3.90 1.99 2.38
N LYS A 192 -2.65 1.75 1.98
CA LYS A 192 -1.46 2.16 2.77
C LYS A 192 -1.40 3.68 3.01
N PHE A 193 -1.80 4.48 2.04
CA PHE A 193 -1.87 5.93 2.20
C PHE A 193 -2.89 6.33 3.27
N ARG A 194 -4.09 5.74 3.26
CA ARG A 194 -5.12 5.95 4.30
C ARG A 194 -4.64 5.54 5.69
N GLN A 195 -3.91 4.42 5.78
CA GLN A 195 -3.30 3.97 7.03
C GLN A 195 -2.23 4.95 7.53
N ALA A 196 -1.40 5.49 6.62
CA ALA A 196 -0.41 6.51 6.97
C ALA A 196 -1.05 7.78 7.53
N LEU A 197 -2.14 8.24 6.93
CA LEU A 197 -2.91 9.39 7.45
C LEU A 197 -3.50 9.11 8.84
N ALA A 198 -4.07 7.92 9.03
CA ALA A 198 -4.61 7.52 10.33
C ALA A 198 -3.53 7.46 11.42
N LEU A 199 -2.34 6.95 11.10
CA LEU A 199 -1.20 6.94 12.02
C LEU A 199 -0.71 8.36 12.34
N GLN A 200 -0.72 9.28 11.37
CA GLN A 200 -0.35 10.67 11.58
C GLN A 200 -1.33 11.38 12.55
N GLU A 201 -2.63 11.13 12.41
CA GLU A 201 -3.62 11.65 13.35
C GLU A 201 -3.52 10.98 14.73
N PHE A 202 -3.27 9.68 14.76
CA PHE A 202 -3.09 8.93 16.00
C PHE A 202 -1.92 9.46 16.85
N LEU A 203 -0.80 9.83 16.23
CA LEU A 203 0.36 10.38 16.94
C LEU A 203 0.08 11.73 17.62
N LYS A 204 -1.00 12.43 17.28
CA LYS A 204 -1.41 13.66 17.95
C LYS A 204 -2.17 13.42 19.25
N LEU A 205 -2.58 12.17 19.52
CA LEU A 205 -3.31 11.80 20.74
C LEU A 205 -2.32 11.57 21.90
N ASP A 206 -2.64 12.09 23.08
CA ASP A 206 -1.79 12.00 24.28
C ASP A 206 -1.47 10.54 24.66
N ASP A 207 -2.43 9.64 24.50
CA ASP A 207 -2.30 8.22 24.86
C ASP A 207 -1.50 7.39 23.85
N SER A 208 -1.17 7.94 22.68
CA SER A 208 -0.46 7.21 21.61
C SER A 208 0.91 6.70 22.06
N ASN A 209 1.65 7.52 22.82
CA ASN A 209 2.98 7.19 23.29
C ASN A 209 3.01 6.00 24.25
N HIS A 210 1.99 5.88 25.09
CA HIS A 210 1.88 4.79 26.07
C HIS A 210 1.76 3.43 25.38
N ILE A 211 0.86 3.28 24.41
CA ILE A 211 0.70 2.01 23.70
C ILE A 211 1.90 1.69 22.80
N ILE A 212 2.54 2.70 22.19
CA ILE A 212 3.77 2.53 21.42
C ILE A 212 4.89 1.96 22.31
N ASN A 213 5.07 2.52 23.51
CA ASN A 213 6.04 2.03 24.48
C ASN A 213 5.69 0.64 25.01
N GLY A 214 4.39 0.35 25.22
CA GLY A 214 3.89 -0.98 25.54
C GLY A 214 4.32 -2.01 24.48
N GLN A 215 4.12 -1.72 23.20
CA GLN A 215 4.54 -2.59 22.10
C GLN A 215 6.07 -2.76 22.05
N LYS A 216 6.85 -1.69 22.24
CA LYS A 216 8.32 -1.79 22.28
C LYS A 216 8.77 -2.77 23.37
N ARG A 217 8.12 -2.72 24.54
CA ARG A 217 8.41 -3.63 25.65
C ARG A 217 8.05 -5.07 25.33
N ILE A 218 6.86 -5.30 24.78
CA ILE A 218 6.42 -6.64 24.30
C ILE A 218 7.43 -7.20 23.29
N LYS A 219 7.80 -6.45 22.27
CA LYS A 219 8.77 -6.89 21.26
C LYS A 219 10.13 -7.25 21.84
N ASN A 220 10.62 -6.49 22.83
CA ASN A 220 11.88 -6.78 23.50
C ASN A 220 11.82 -8.10 24.29
N ILE A 221 10.68 -8.43 24.89
CA ILE A 221 10.47 -9.74 25.52
C ILE A 221 10.43 -10.84 24.46
N LEU A 222 9.65 -10.65 23.38
CA LEU A 222 9.50 -11.64 22.32
C LEU A 222 10.81 -11.94 21.57
N LYS A 223 11.74 -10.97 21.46
CA LYS A 223 13.09 -11.21 20.93
C LYS A 223 13.89 -12.23 21.75
N LYS A 224 13.60 -12.36 23.04
CA LYS A 224 14.24 -13.32 23.96
C LYS A 224 13.48 -14.65 24.04
N ASN A 225 12.38 -14.79 23.27
CA ASN A 225 11.54 -15.96 23.27
C ASN A 225 12.33 -17.20 22.81
N PRO A 226 12.45 -18.27 23.65
CA PRO A 226 13.10 -19.52 23.27
C PRO A 226 12.20 -20.41 22.41
N TYR A 227 10.87 -20.16 22.39
CA TYR A 227 9.87 -21.00 21.72
C TYR A 227 9.57 -20.42 20.34
N LYS A 228 9.79 -21.20 19.28
CA LYS A 228 9.61 -20.75 17.89
C LYS A 228 8.30 -21.24 17.25
N GLU A 229 7.67 -22.28 17.82
CA GLU A 229 6.51 -22.96 17.23
C GLU A 229 5.48 -23.36 18.28
N ASN A 230 4.23 -23.55 17.85
CA ASN A 230 3.12 -24.10 18.64
C ASN A 230 2.78 -23.30 19.92
N LEU A 231 2.71 -21.99 19.80
CA LEU A 231 2.25 -21.12 20.88
C LEU A 231 0.72 -21.05 20.87
N HIS A 232 0.09 -21.77 21.80
CA HIS A 232 -1.35 -21.70 22.04
C HIS A 232 -1.61 -21.06 23.40
N PHE A 233 -2.35 -19.95 23.39
CA PHE A 233 -2.77 -19.30 24.62
C PHE A 233 -3.99 -20.03 25.21
N ASN A 234 -3.94 -20.32 26.51
CA ASN A 234 -5.04 -20.86 27.29
C ASN A 234 -5.32 -19.95 28.48
N ALA A 235 -6.51 -19.35 28.54
CA ALA A 235 -6.92 -18.44 29.61
C ALA A 235 -7.01 -19.12 31.00
N GLU A 236 -7.27 -20.45 31.04
CA GLU A 236 -7.34 -21.23 32.27
C GLU A 236 -5.96 -21.36 32.96
N LEU A 237 -4.87 -21.22 32.21
CA LEU A 237 -3.52 -21.26 32.74
C LEU A 237 -3.03 -19.90 33.29
N CYS A 238 -3.86 -18.86 33.24
CA CYS A 238 -3.53 -17.56 33.83
C CYS A 238 -3.61 -17.66 35.36
N SER A 239 -2.45 -17.66 36.02
CA SER A 239 -2.36 -17.73 37.48
C SER A 239 -2.54 -16.37 38.15
N GLU A 240 -2.00 -15.31 37.57
CA GLU A 240 -2.02 -13.96 38.10
C GLU A 240 -3.24 -13.16 37.64
N ASN A 241 -3.74 -12.25 38.50
CA ASN A 241 -4.89 -11.43 38.16
C ASN A 241 -4.62 -10.49 36.98
N ALA A 242 -3.40 -9.93 36.89
CA ALA A 242 -2.99 -9.06 35.80
C ALA A 242 -2.95 -9.78 34.43
N GLU A 243 -2.69 -11.09 34.41
CA GLU A 243 -2.77 -11.90 33.18
C GLU A 243 -4.19 -12.04 32.69
N LYS A 244 -5.14 -12.29 33.61
CA LYS A 244 -6.57 -12.44 33.30
C LYS A 244 -7.14 -11.13 32.75
N ILE A 245 -6.87 -10.01 33.44
CA ILE A 245 -7.30 -8.67 33.02
C ILE A 245 -6.73 -8.33 31.63
N LEU A 246 -5.44 -8.59 31.40
CA LEU A 246 -4.83 -8.31 30.10
C LEU A 246 -5.46 -9.15 28.99
N SER A 247 -5.70 -10.43 29.23
CA SER A 247 -6.33 -11.32 28.23
C SER A 247 -7.77 -10.93 27.91
N GLU A 248 -8.57 -10.59 28.91
CA GLU A 248 -9.96 -10.14 28.74
C GLU A 248 -10.02 -8.84 27.94
N ASN A 249 -9.23 -7.83 28.33
CA ASN A 249 -9.13 -6.55 27.62
C ASN A 249 -8.63 -6.73 26.18
N PHE A 250 -7.69 -7.65 25.96
CA PHE A 250 -7.19 -7.96 24.61
C PHE A 250 -8.31 -8.53 23.72
N TYR A 251 -9.06 -9.52 24.17
CA TYR A 251 -10.11 -10.12 23.34
C TYR A 251 -11.25 -9.13 23.07
N GLU A 252 -11.60 -8.27 24.03
CA GLU A 252 -12.57 -7.20 23.80
C GLU A 252 -12.06 -6.21 22.75
N THR A 253 -10.83 -5.73 22.91
CA THR A 253 -10.17 -4.80 21.96
C THR A 253 -10.07 -5.40 20.58
N GLN A 254 -9.69 -6.67 20.47
CA GLN A 254 -9.60 -7.39 19.21
C GLN A 254 -10.95 -7.43 18.49
N ARG A 255 -12.01 -7.85 19.19
CA ARG A 255 -13.36 -7.96 18.62
C ARG A 255 -13.86 -6.63 18.07
N VAL A 256 -13.64 -5.53 18.81
CA VAL A 256 -14.04 -4.19 18.37
C VAL A 256 -13.13 -3.68 17.24
N GLY A 257 -11.83 -3.94 17.35
CA GLY A 257 -10.84 -3.53 16.38
C GLY A 257 -11.02 -4.18 15.01
N GLU A 258 -11.37 -5.48 14.95
CA GLU A 258 -11.65 -6.19 13.71
C GLU A 258 -12.79 -5.55 12.91
N VAL A 259 -13.87 -5.12 13.57
CA VAL A 259 -14.98 -4.40 12.93
C VAL A 259 -14.50 -3.08 12.30
N TYR A 260 -13.62 -2.34 12.97
CA TYR A 260 -13.06 -1.11 12.39
C TYR A 260 -12.13 -1.38 11.22
N LEU A 261 -11.30 -2.43 11.28
CA LEU A 261 -10.41 -2.82 10.18
C LEU A 261 -11.19 -3.24 8.93
N GLU A 262 -12.23 -4.07 9.08
CA GLU A 262 -13.12 -4.48 7.99
C GLU A 262 -13.78 -3.28 7.30
N ASN A 263 -14.17 -2.27 8.08
CA ASN A 263 -14.76 -1.03 7.57
C ASN A 263 -13.72 0.03 7.19
N LYS A 264 -12.42 -0.31 7.21
CA LYS A 264 -11.30 0.60 6.91
C LYS A 264 -11.29 1.89 7.73
N LYS A 265 -11.77 1.82 8.97
CA LYS A 265 -11.77 2.88 9.97
C LYS A 265 -10.49 2.80 10.81
N TYR A 266 -9.38 3.18 10.20
CA TYR A 266 -8.04 2.94 10.77
C TYR A 266 -7.74 3.76 12.02
N LEU A 267 -8.21 5.02 12.08
CA LEU A 267 -8.01 5.85 13.27
C LEU A 267 -8.79 5.29 14.48
N GLU A 268 -10.05 4.90 14.27
CA GLU A 268 -10.87 4.29 15.30
C GLU A 268 -10.27 2.98 15.81
N TYR A 269 -9.72 2.16 14.88
CA TYR A 269 -8.96 0.98 15.26
C TYR A 269 -7.79 1.33 16.18
N LEU A 270 -6.93 2.29 15.78
CA LEU A 270 -5.79 2.73 16.58
C LEU A 270 -6.21 3.25 17.96
N CYS A 271 -7.33 3.97 18.04
CA CYS A 271 -7.90 4.42 19.31
C CYS A 271 -8.37 3.25 20.20
N THR A 272 -8.78 2.11 19.64
CA THR A 272 -9.11 0.94 20.49
C THR A 272 -7.88 0.36 21.16
N LEU A 273 -6.72 0.43 20.49
CA LEU A 273 -5.48 -0.12 21.04
C LEU A 273 -5.02 0.57 22.32
N THR A 274 -5.33 1.88 22.49
CA THR A 274 -4.95 2.62 23.70
C THR A 274 -5.61 2.06 24.97
N LYS A 275 -6.75 1.37 24.85
CA LYS A 275 -7.42 0.69 25.97
C LYS A 275 -6.57 -0.43 26.58
N LEU A 276 -5.61 -0.96 25.84
CA LEU A 276 -4.69 -1.99 26.34
C LEU A 276 -3.56 -1.42 27.19
N THR A 277 -3.33 -0.11 27.18
CA THR A 277 -2.17 0.52 27.81
C THR A 277 -2.04 0.14 29.29
N GLN A 278 -3.10 0.40 30.06
CA GLN A 278 -3.09 0.17 31.52
C GLN A 278 -2.89 -1.32 31.85
N SER A 279 -3.58 -2.22 31.14
CA SER A 279 -3.45 -3.66 31.39
C SER A 279 -2.08 -4.22 30.98
N ILE A 280 -1.47 -3.67 29.93
CA ILE A 280 -0.07 -4.01 29.53
C ILE A 280 0.91 -3.51 30.61
N GLU A 281 0.77 -2.29 31.09
CA GLU A 281 1.63 -1.74 32.14
C GLU A 281 1.52 -2.54 33.43
N GLN A 282 0.29 -2.83 33.89
CA GLN A 282 0.05 -3.63 35.08
C GLN A 282 0.60 -5.05 34.95
N PHE A 283 0.40 -5.70 33.81
CA PHE A 283 0.97 -7.02 33.53
C PHE A 283 2.49 -7.02 33.71
N PHE A 284 3.18 -6.05 33.16
CA PHE A 284 4.64 -5.99 33.29
C PHE A 284 5.14 -5.52 34.68
N LEU A 285 4.29 -4.94 35.51
CA LEU A 285 4.62 -4.61 36.91
C LEU A 285 4.48 -5.82 37.83
N GLU A 286 3.45 -6.64 37.62
CA GLU A 286 3.04 -7.70 38.54
C GLU A 286 3.51 -9.08 38.08
N VAL A 287 3.70 -9.32 36.75
CA VAL A 287 3.95 -10.63 36.19
C VAL A 287 5.38 -10.77 35.69
N MET A 288 6.08 -11.80 36.17
CA MET A 288 7.39 -12.22 35.65
C MET A 288 7.17 -13.13 34.44
N VAL A 289 7.38 -12.63 33.21
CA VAL A 289 7.08 -13.36 31.96
C VAL A 289 7.82 -14.72 31.91
N PHE A 290 9.09 -14.74 32.28
CA PHE A 290 9.89 -15.96 32.33
C PHE A 290 9.82 -16.56 33.73
N ASP A 291 8.92 -17.49 33.93
CA ASP A 291 8.70 -18.22 35.18
C ASP A 291 9.61 -19.47 35.25
N LYS A 292 9.69 -20.09 36.45
CA LYS A 292 10.35 -21.39 36.62
C LYS A 292 9.55 -22.52 35.96
N ASP A 293 8.22 -22.37 35.92
CA ASP A 293 7.33 -23.25 35.19
C ASP A 293 7.31 -22.91 33.71
N GLU A 294 7.71 -23.91 32.91
CA GLU A 294 7.82 -23.75 31.45
C GLU A 294 6.44 -23.55 30.78
N GLU A 295 5.40 -24.21 31.28
CA GLU A 295 4.04 -24.10 30.72
C GLU A 295 3.48 -22.71 30.94
N THR A 296 3.62 -22.16 32.12
CA THR A 296 3.26 -20.77 32.46
C THR A 296 4.02 -19.77 31.60
N THR A 297 5.34 -19.93 31.45
CA THR A 297 6.16 -19.07 30.57
C THR A 297 5.65 -19.11 29.12
N ARG A 298 5.38 -20.30 28.59
CA ARG A 298 4.90 -20.51 27.22
C ARG A 298 3.51 -19.85 27.02
N ASN A 299 2.63 -19.95 27.99
CA ASN A 299 1.30 -19.33 27.96
C ASN A 299 1.39 -17.80 27.92
N ARG A 300 2.22 -17.19 28.80
CA ARG A 300 2.47 -15.74 28.85
C ARG A 300 3.05 -15.21 27.55
N ILE A 301 4.03 -15.90 26.97
CA ILE A 301 4.62 -15.55 25.68
C ILE A 301 3.56 -15.67 24.57
N SER A 302 2.71 -16.69 24.60
CA SER A 302 1.64 -16.84 23.61
C SER A 302 0.65 -15.65 23.63
N LEU A 303 0.25 -15.19 24.81
CA LEU A 303 -0.58 -14.00 24.95
C LEU A 303 0.10 -12.76 24.36
N LEU A 304 1.38 -12.53 24.72
CA LEU A 304 2.14 -11.39 24.21
C LEU A 304 2.33 -11.44 22.68
N CYS A 305 2.52 -12.63 22.08
CA CYS A 305 2.59 -12.79 20.63
C CYS A 305 1.28 -12.34 19.97
N ARG A 306 0.13 -12.79 20.45
CA ARG A 306 -1.18 -12.40 19.91
C ARG A 306 -1.45 -10.91 20.04
N ILE A 307 -1.10 -10.31 21.18
CA ILE A 307 -1.21 -8.87 21.36
C ILE A 307 -0.30 -8.13 20.36
N ASN A 308 0.94 -8.56 20.20
CA ASN A 308 1.85 -7.93 19.24
C ASN A 308 1.37 -8.06 17.80
N GLU A 309 0.84 -9.21 17.39
CA GLU A 309 0.24 -9.41 16.07
C GLU A 309 -0.89 -8.41 15.84
N HIS A 310 -1.79 -8.28 16.82
CA HIS A 310 -2.89 -7.33 16.75
C HIS A 310 -2.40 -5.87 16.67
N LEU A 311 -1.40 -5.48 17.48
CA LEU A 311 -0.79 -4.15 17.42
C LEU A 311 -0.07 -3.86 16.08
N CYS A 312 0.26 -4.91 15.30
CA CYS A 312 0.94 -4.78 14.02
C CYS A 312 0.00 -4.80 12.79
N MET A 313 -1.32 -4.83 12.95
CA MET A 313 -2.25 -4.96 11.83
C MET A 313 -2.14 -3.83 10.79
N LEU A 314 -1.83 -2.60 11.21
CA LEU A 314 -1.57 -1.47 10.30
C LEU A 314 -0.08 -1.28 10.01
N GLY A 315 0.78 -2.10 10.59
CA GLY A 315 2.22 -2.00 10.52
C GLY A 315 2.83 -2.04 11.92
N ASP A 316 4.12 -1.85 11.99
CA ASP A 316 4.86 -1.94 13.25
C ASP A 316 4.86 -0.61 14.00
N ILE A 317 3.85 -0.38 14.86
CA ILE A 317 3.75 0.90 15.59
C ILE A 317 4.92 1.15 16.56
N SER A 318 5.75 0.14 16.88
CA SER A 318 6.96 0.35 17.66
C SER A 318 8.05 1.16 16.92
N GLU A 319 7.92 1.32 15.59
CA GLU A 319 8.79 2.19 14.78
C GLU A 319 8.40 3.67 14.89
N LEU A 320 7.21 3.96 15.42
CA LEU A 320 6.77 5.32 15.66
C LEU A 320 7.58 5.91 16.83
N ASN A 321 8.11 7.09 16.60
CA ASN A 321 8.77 7.84 17.69
C ASN A 321 7.66 8.60 18.43
N GLY A 322 7.49 8.23 19.68
CA GLY A 322 6.75 9.04 20.61
C GLY A 322 7.62 10.17 21.12
#